data_d04648e2c3ebb27da3f61ce5a7c26ab9
#
_entry.id   d04648e2c3ebb27da3f61ce5a7c26ab9
#
_cell.length_a   1.000
_cell.length_b   1.000
_cell.length_c   1.000
_cell.angle_alpha   90.00
_cell.angle_beta   90.00
_cell.angle_gamma   90.00
#
_symmetry.space_group_name_H-M   'P 1'
#
loop_
_entity.id
_entity.type
_entity.pdbx_description
1 polymer ?
#
loop_
_entity_poly.entity_id
_entity_poly.type
_entity_poly.pdbx_seq_one_letter_code
_entity_poly.pdbx_strand_id
1 'polypeptide(L)'
;MILSVSTVTAEAGKDTKPNILLFTIDACRFDHFSCYGYSRETTPNIDKLAGEGIIFTNAFSQSAWTTPSMITIFTSLYPPVHNVDAKGKTLKEDIATLPEVLKQKGYAIPVLPRFVDIPNYWHLGFDEVDKKQFSSFNPEEVEDLIKLMETYKEQRFFIWYHYHGLHLPYNPPEPYDKLFMKVISTGTVTESPAILDIKKKSVVKNGSVNIKDEDKSIIVSLYDGQVKQMDDDVGKIIGKIKEFGILDNTLIILTSDHGEELLEHGFVGHASTSLNAKLYDEIIHIPLIIWYPKILKHKKIEDIAQQIDIMPTVLDLLELSVPDGLQGHSLLPLIQKQHSGDSNSSAGSLAQETVFCETILGGYQSTKEMEQIKMRCLRTKEWKLIYIKEPDSDKYELYDLKTDPKEQRNVIEKYPDVRNELRKKLQYWIETTQPR
;
A
#
# COMPACT_ATOMS: atom_id res chain seq x y z
N MET A 1 -23.84 -30.14 59.45
CA MET A 1 -23.27 -30.45 58.15
C MET A 1 -23.69 -29.31 57.21
N ILE A 2 -22.84 -28.30 57.14
CA ILE A 2 -23.07 -27.09 56.36
C ILE A 2 -22.36 -27.25 55.02
N LEU A 3 -23.13 -27.36 53.96
CA LEU A 3 -22.64 -27.41 52.60
C LEU A 3 -22.23 -25.98 52.17
N SER A 4 -20.93 -25.76 52.00
CA SER A 4 -20.40 -24.55 51.38
C SER A 4 -20.64 -24.61 49.88
N VAL A 5 -21.51 -23.74 49.39
CA VAL A 5 -21.65 -23.49 47.93
C VAL A 5 -20.50 -22.57 47.50
N SER A 6 -19.49 -23.14 46.84
CA SER A 6 -18.48 -22.34 46.18
C SER A 6 -19.08 -21.71 44.90
N THR A 7 -19.30 -20.44 44.96
CA THR A 7 -19.58 -19.61 43.77
C THR A 7 -18.36 -19.58 42.90
N VAL A 8 -18.36 -20.36 41.82
CA VAL A 8 -17.44 -20.17 40.69
C VAL A 8 -17.85 -18.85 40.04
N THR A 9 -17.11 -17.80 40.33
CA THR A 9 -17.17 -16.58 39.50
C THR A 9 -16.59 -16.92 38.15
N ALA A 10 -17.47 -17.02 37.15
CA ALA A 10 -17.03 -17.04 35.76
C ALA A 10 -16.22 -15.74 35.53
N GLU A 11 -14.93 -15.86 35.33
CA GLU A 11 -14.14 -14.79 34.72
C GLU A 11 -14.79 -14.50 33.37
N ALA A 12 -15.40 -13.33 33.26
CA ALA A 12 -15.85 -12.81 31.99
C ALA A 12 -14.63 -12.83 31.05
N GLY A 13 -14.68 -13.67 30.02
CA GLY A 13 -13.60 -13.83 29.07
C GLY A 13 -13.17 -12.44 28.59
N LYS A 14 -11.94 -12.05 28.89
CA LYS A 14 -11.36 -10.83 28.33
C LYS A 14 -11.55 -10.90 26.84
N ASP A 15 -12.26 -9.94 26.28
CA ASP A 15 -12.41 -9.76 24.82
C ASP A 15 -10.99 -9.71 24.24
N THR A 16 -10.59 -10.78 23.55
CA THR A 16 -9.20 -11.07 23.18
C THR A 16 -8.83 -10.54 21.81
N LYS A 17 -9.64 -9.63 21.23
CA LYS A 17 -9.36 -9.03 19.93
C LYS A 17 -8.10 -8.17 19.99
N PRO A 18 -7.23 -8.24 18.94
CA PRO A 18 -5.94 -7.57 18.95
C PRO A 18 -6.06 -6.04 18.79
N ASN A 19 -5.00 -5.35 19.15
CA ASN A 19 -4.68 -4.04 18.60
C ASN A 19 -4.40 -4.18 17.10
N ILE A 20 -4.55 -3.11 16.34
CA ILE A 20 -4.28 -3.10 14.91
C ILE A 20 -3.36 -1.92 14.59
N LEU A 21 -2.23 -2.21 13.96
CA LEU A 21 -1.36 -1.22 13.34
C LEU A 21 -1.41 -1.43 11.83
N LEU A 22 -2.06 -0.51 11.13
CA LEU A 22 -1.99 -0.42 9.67
C LEU A 22 -0.84 0.53 9.31
N PHE A 23 0.29 -0.05 8.90
CA PHE A 23 1.48 0.68 8.47
C PHE A 23 1.51 0.73 6.95
N THR A 24 1.18 1.89 6.39
CA THR A 24 1.24 2.13 4.95
C THR A 24 2.47 2.97 4.62
N ILE A 25 3.11 2.68 3.50
CA ILE A 25 4.34 3.34 3.05
C ILE A 25 4.05 4.04 1.73
N ASP A 26 4.35 5.33 1.66
CA ASP A 26 4.18 6.14 0.45
C ASP A 26 5.20 5.74 -0.62
N ALA A 27 4.72 5.52 -1.84
CA ALA A 27 5.56 5.27 -3.03
C ALA A 27 6.53 4.08 -2.88
N CYS A 28 6.11 2.99 -2.23
CA CYS A 28 6.99 1.88 -1.89
C CYS A 28 6.89 0.71 -2.88
N ARG A 29 8.00 0.39 -3.48
CA ARG A 29 8.18 -0.76 -4.38
C ARG A 29 8.41 -2.05 -3.60
N PHE A 30 7.66 -3.10 -3.91
CA PHE A 30 7.87 -4.42 -3.32
C PHE A 30 9.24 -5.03 -3.71
N ASP A 31 9.68 -4.81 -4.96
CA ASP A 31 10.89 -5.39 -5.52
C ASP A 31 12.20 -4.70 -5.05
N HIS A 32 12.08 -3.74 -4.13
CA HIS A 32 13.18 -3.16 -3.36
C HIS A 32 13.27 -3.68 -1.92
N PHE A 33 12.48 -4.71 -1.56
CA PHE A 33 12.56 -5.40 -0.27
C PHE A 33 13.30 -6.72 -0.41
N SER A 34 14.24 -7.01 0.49
CA SER A 34 15.04 -8.25 0.46
C SER A 34 14.18 -9.51 0.65
N CYS A 35 13.09 -9.48 1.44
CA CYS A 35 12.17 -10.61 1.57
C CYS A 35 11.39 -10.95 0.29
N TYR A 36 11.33 -10.03 -0.67
CA TYR A 36 10.77 -10.29 -2.01
C TYR A 36 11.84 -10.68 -3.03
N GLY A 37 13.11 -10.79 -2.63
CA GLY A 37 14.21 -11.24 -3.47
C GLY A 37 15.09 -10.13 -4.04
N TYR A 38 14.99 -8.91 -3.51
CA TYR A 38 15.91 -7.85 -3.88
C TYR A 38 17.35 -8.20 -3.49
N SER A 39 18.30 -7.87 -4.36
CA SER A 39 19.70 -8.27 -4.19
C SER A 39 20.48 -7.47 -3.12
N ARG A 40 19.96 -6.32 -2.71
CA ARG A 40 20.52 -5.51 -1.62
C ARG A 40 19.76 -5.82 -0.33
N GLU A 41 20.45 -5.83 0.80
CA GLU A 41 19.87 -6.02 2.13
C GLU A 41 19.25 -4.71 2.63
N THR A 42 18.11 -4.34 2.05
CA THR A 42 17.41 -3.07 2.34
C THR A 42 16.45 -3.17 3.51
N THR A 43 15.90 -4.36 3.81
CA THR A 43 14.79 -4.52 4.74
C THR A 43 14.98 -5.62 5.81
N PRO A 44 16.13 -5.72 6.51
CA PRO A 44 16.40 -6.83 7.42
C PRO A 44 15.45 -6.92 8.64
N ASN A 45 14.81 -5.82 9.07
CA ASN A 45 13.81 -5.84 10.14
C ASN A 45 12.45 -6.30 9.62
N ILE A 46 12.03 -5.82 8.46
CA ILE A 46 10.81 -6.26 7.78
C ILE A 46 10.92 -7.73 7.36
N ASP A 47 12.10 -8.19 6.93
CA ASP A 47 12.35 -9.59 6.57
C ASP A 47 12.07 -10.55 7.74
N LYS A 48 12.36 -10.12 8.99
CA LYS A 48 12.01 -10.90 10.19
C LYS A 48 10.49 -11.00 10.35
N LEU A 49 9.75 -9.88 10.18
CA LEU A 49 8.29 -9.91 10.22
C LEU A 49 7.72 -10.82 9.12
N ALA A 50 8.25 -10.70 7.90
CA ALA A 50 7.85 -11.52 6.75
C ALA A 50 8.16 -13.02 7.00
N GLY A 51 9.29 -13.32 7.64
CA GLY A 51 9.69 -14.69 8.00
C GLY A 51 8.84 -15.33 9.11
N GLU A 52 8.07 -14.56 9.85
CA GLU A 52 7.17 -15.03 10.91
C GLU A 52 5.69 -14.90 10.55
N GLY A 53 5.36 -14.01 9.58
CA GLY A 53 4.00 -13.68 9.18
C GLY A 53 3.62 -14.21 7.80
N ILE A 54 2.57 -13.63 7.25
CA ILE A 54 2.06 -13.91 5.91
C ILE A 54 2.65 -12.88 4.95
N ILE A 55 3.29 -13.34 3.88
CA ILE A 55 3.80 -12.50 2.80
C ILE A 55 3.05 -12.81 1.50
N PHE A 56 2.42 -11.80 0.90
CA PHE A 56 1.79 -11.90 -0.41
C PHE A 56 2.77 -11.40 -1.46
N THR A 57 3.12 -12.24 -2.43
CA THR A 57 4.09 -11.89 -3.48
C THR A 57 3.48 -11.18 -4.68
N ASN A 58 2.16 -11.21 -4.78
CA ASN A 58 1.39 -10.59 -5.86
C ASN A 58 0.28 -9.72 -5.26
N ALA A 59 0.67 -8.62 -4.60
CA ALA A 59 -0.28 -7.66 -4.04
C ALA A 59 -0.29 -6.38 -4.88
N PHE A 60 -1.50 -5.83 -5.14
CA PHE A 60 -1.67 -4.70 -6.05
C PHE A 60 -2.51 -3.57 -5.46
N SER A 61 -2.10 -2.33 -5.75
CA SER A 61 -2.90 -1.14 -5.49
C SER A 61 -3.98 -0.94 -6.56
N GLN A 62 -5.02 -0.20 -6.21
CA GLN A 62 -6.10 0.15 -7.13
C GLN A 62 -5.92 1.51 -7.79
N SER A 63 -4.86 2.24 -7.43
CA SER A 63 -4.53 3.54 -8.04
C SER A 63 -3.03 3.80 -8.04
N ALA A 64 -2.60 4.84 -8.75
CA ALA A 64 -1.20 5.22 -8.91
C ALA A 64 -0.81 6.44 -8.05
N TRP A 65 -1.57 6.76 -7.00
CA TRP A 65 -1.28 7.83 -6.05
C TRP A 65 -2.10 7.71 -4.76
N THR A 66 -1.66 8.41 -3.73
CA THR A 66 -2.02 8.19 -2.32
C THR A 66 -3.51 8.26 -2.04
N THR A 67 -4.18 9.38 -2.38
CA THR A 67 -5.57 9.59 -1.92
C THR A 67 -6.54 8.49 -2.34
N PRO A 68 -6.70 8.13 -3.63
CA PRO A 68 -7.63 7.07 -4.01
C PRO A 68 -7.21 5.70 -3.49
N SER A 69 -5.90 5.41 -3.37
CA SER A 69 -5.41 4.16 -2.81
C SER A 69 -5.79 4.02 -1.34
N MET A 70 -5.58 5.07 -0.55
CA MET A 70 -5.94 5.05 0.88
C MET A 70 -7.46 4.95 1.10
N ILE A 71 -8.26 5.68 0.32
CA ILE A 71 -9.72 5.55 0.40
C ILE A 71 -10.16 4.14 0.01
N THR A 72 -9.53 3.51 -0.98
CA THR A 72 -9.79 2.11 -1.32
C THR A 72 -9.48 1.16 -0.15
N ILE A 73 -8.36 1.34 0.55
CA ILE A 73 -8.02 0.54 1.74
C ILE A 73 -9.09 0.67 2.83
N PHE A 74 -9.57 1.88 3.09
CA PHE A 74 -10.51 2.14 4.18
C PHE A 74 -11.97 1.79 3.85
N THR A 75 -12.35 1.74 2.57
CA THR A 75 -13.74 1.51 2.15
C THR A 75 -13.97 0.17 1.47
N SER A 76 -12.91 -0.50 1.03
CA SER A 76 -13.01 -1.68 0.16
C SER A 76 -13.83 -1.41 -1.12
N LEU A 77 -13.70 -0.20 -1.68
CA LEU A 77 -14.32 0.22 -2.93
C LEU A 77 -13.26 0.62 -3.95
N TYR A 78 -13.52 0.36 -5.24
CA TYR A 78 -12.68 0.86 -6.32
C TYR A 78 -12.75 2.38 -6.46
N PRO A 79 -11.69 3.05 -6.97
CA PRO A 79 -11.65 4.51 -7.18
C PRO A 79 -12.86 5.09 -7.92
N PRO A 80 -13.38 4.50 -9.02
CA PRO A 80 -14.56 5.02 -9.67
C PRO A 80 -15.83 4.93 -8.80
N VAL A 81 -15.91 4.01 -7.83
CA VAL A 81 -17.08 3.82 -6.97
C VAL A 81 -17.09 4.79 -5.79
N HIS A 82 -15.98 4.89 -5.04
CA HIS A 82 -15.88 5.87 -3.95
C HIS A 82 -15.71 7.30 -4.45
N ASN A 83 -15.34 7.50 -5.73
CA ASN A 83 -15.26 8.77 -6.45
C ASN A 83 -14.32 9.82 -5.81
N VAL A 84 -13.34 9.40 -5.01
CA VAL A 84 -12.29 10.27 -4.44
C VAL A 84 -11.01 10.06 -5.25
N ASP A 85 -11.03 10.45 -6.52
CA ASP A 85 -10.00 10.23 -7.53
C ASP A 85 -9.33 11.52 -8.02
N ALA A 86 -9.68 12.68 -7.43
CA ALA A 86 -9.10 13.98 -7.76
C ALA A 86 -9.00 14.88 -6.51
N LYS A 87 -8.12 15.88 -6.58
CA LYS A 87 -7.94 16.86 -5.50
C LYS A 87 -9.25 17.57 -5.15
N GLY A 88 -9.55 17.63 -3.85
CA GLY A 88 -10.75 18.30 -3.33
C GLY A 88 -12.04 17.50 -3.40
N LYS A 89 -12.03 16.30 -3.94
CA LYS A 89 -13.12 15.35 -3.77
C LYS A 89 -13.09 14.72 -2.38
N THR A 90 -14.28 14.55 -1.80
CA THR A 90 -14.46 13.96 -0.47
C THR A 90 -15.32 12.70 -0.56
N LEU A 91 -15.11 11.77 0.37
CA LEU A 91 -15.94 10.57 0.49
C LEU A 91 -17.35 10.98 0.92
N LYS A 92 -18.37 10.29 0.39
CA LYS A 92 -19.76 10.46 0.83
C LYS A 92 -19.95 9.87 2.24
N GLU A 93 -20.78 10.50 3.05
CA GLU A 93 -21.03 10.14 4.45
C GLU A 93 -21.74 8.78 4.63
N ASP A 94 -22.42 8.28 3.60
CA ASP A 94 -23.12 6.99 3.62
C ASP A 94 -22.21 5.78 3.28
N ILE A 95 -20.93 6.03 2.96
CA ILE A 95 -19.96 4.97 2.70
C ILE A 95 -19.25 4.61 4.00
N ALA A 96 -19.49 3.38 4.48
CA ALA A 96 -18.84 2.86 5.68
C ALA A 96 -17.33 2.72 5.51
N THR A 97 -16.57 3.10 6.53
CA THR A 97 -15.11 3.00 6.55
C THR A 97 -14.62 2.03 7.62
N LEU A 98 -13.43 1.46 7.42
CA LEU A 98 -12.82 0.56 8.41
C LEU A 98 -12.67 1.21 9.80
N PRO A 99 -12.18 2.47 9.94
CA PRO A 99 -12.13 3.15 11.23
C PRO A 99 -13.50 3.26 11.90
N GLU A 100 -14.54 3.65 11.18
CA GLU A 100 -15.91 3.76 11.73
C GLU A 100 -16.45 2.43 12.22
N VAL A 101 -16.27 1.36 11.45
CA VAL A 101 -16.70 0.02 11.85
C VAL A 101 -15.96 -0.43 13.12
N LEU A 102 -14.65 -0.22 13.19
CA LEU A 102 -13.86 -0.58 14.37
C LEU A 102 -14.23 0.28 15.59
N LYS A 103 -14.49 1.57 15.41
CA LYS A 103 -14.97 2.48 16.46
C LYS A 103 -16.28 1.97 17.08
N GLN A 104 -17.24 1.56 16.26
CA GLN A 104 -18.50 0.96 16.70
C GLN A 104 -18.29 -0.35 17.49
N LYS A 105 -17.15 -1.01 17.32
CA LYS A 105 -16.75 -2.23 18.04
C LYS A 105 -15.86 -1.94 19.27
N GLY A 106 -15.75 -0.67 19.68
CA GLY A 106 -15.05 -0.24 20.89
C GLY A 106 -13.54 -0.13 20.75
N TYR A 107 -13.02 0.02 19.53
CA TYR A 107 -11.64 0.41 19.32
C TYR A 107 -11.47 1.93 19.53
N ALA A 108 -10.40 2.33 20.17
CA ALA A 108 -9.88 3.69 20.03
C ALA A 108 -9.27 3.85 18.64
N ILE A 109 -9.56 4.95 17.98
CA ILE A 109 -9.15 5.19 16.58
C ILE A 109 -8.28 6.46 16.49
N PRO A 110 -7.20 6.58 17.28
CA PRO A 110 -6.38 7.78 17.24
C PRO A 110 -5.58 7.86 15.94
N VAL A 111 -5.44 9.08 15.42
CA VAL A 111 -4.62 9.36 14.25
C VAL A 111 -3.68 10.52 14.52
N LEU A 112 -2.47 10.48 13.97
CA LEU A 112 -1.53 11.60 14.12
C LEU A 112 -2.07 12.84 13.40
N PRO A 113 -1.93 14.04 14.02
CA PRO A 113 -2.57 15.29 13.55
C PRO A 113 -2.29 15.64 12.10
N ARG A 114 -1.13 15.32 11.59
CA ARG A 114 -0.74 15.60 10.20
C ARG A 114 -1.61 14.90 9.15
N PHE A 115 -2.17 13.74 9.48
CA PHE A 115 -3.07 13.01 8.56
C PHE A 115 -4.47 13.62 8.58
N VAL A 116 -4.83 14.29 9.65
CA VAL A 116 -6.12 14.95 9.82
C VAL A 116 -6.20 16.24 8.99
N ASP A 117 -5.08 16.88 8.72
CA ASP A 117 -5.03 18.12 7.93
C ASP A 117 -5.22 17.88 6.42
N ILE A 118 -5.30 16.61 5.98
CA ILE A 118 -5.69 16.24 4.62
C ILE A 118 -7.23 16.20 4.56
N PRO A 119 -7.90 17.12 3.82
CA PRO A 119 -9.37 17.28 3.86
C PRO A 119 -10.17 16.00 3.60
N ASN A 120 -9.55 15.02 2.90
CA ASN A 120 -10.20 13.78 2.53
C ASN A 120 -10.23 12.72 3.65
N TYR A 121 -9.48 12.91 4.76
CA TYR A 121 -9.38 11.92 5.83
C TYR A 121 -10.21 12.27 7.08
N TRP A 122 -10.74 13.50 7.18
CA TRP A 122 -11.58 13.94 8.30
C TRP A 122 -12.84 13.12 8.50
N HIS A 123 -13.42 12.63 7.41
CA HIS A 123 -14.69 11.92 7.42
C HIS A 123 -14.53 10.40 7.53
N LEU A 124 -13.32 9.89 7.81
CA LEU A 124 -13.07 8.45 7.89
C LEU A 124 -13.29 7.84 9.28
N GLY A 125 -13.77 8.62 10.24
CA GLY A 125 -14.13 8.15 11.58
C GLY A 125 -13.00 8.20 12.61
N PHE A 126 -11.83 8.76 12.29
CA PHE A 126 -10.71 8.88 13.22
C PHE A 126 -11.01 9.81 14.40
N ASP A 127 -10.43 9.50 15.56
CA ASP A 127 -10.50 10.33 16.75
C ASP A 127 -9.47 11.45 16.68
N GLU A 128 -9.90 12.68 17.02
CA GLU A 128 -8.96 13.79 17.16
C GLU A 128 -8.07 13.57 18.40
N VAL A 129 -6.77 13.72 18.22
CA VAL A 129 -5.80 13.77 19.33
C VAL A 129 -5.36 15.21 19.56
N ASP A 130 -4.94 15.52 20.81
CA ASP A 130 -4.45 16.85 21.15
C ASP A 130 -3.16 17.18 20.38
N LYS A 131 -3.28 18.06 19.37
CA LYS A 131 -2.17 18.49 18.50
C LYS A 131 -0.96 19.01 19.26
N LYS A 132 -1.14 19.52 20.50
CA LYS A 132 -0.05 20.04 21.35
C LYS A 132 0.87 18.94 21.86
N GLN A 133 0.44 17.68 21.81
CA GLN A 133 1.22 16.55 22.28
C GLN A 133 2.16 15.97 21.21
N PHE A 134 1.97 16.35 19.96
CA PHE A 134 2.69 15.78 18.81
C PHE A 134 3.34 16.89 18.00
N SER A 135 4.56 16.66 17.53
CA SER A 135 5.25 17.61 16.65
C SER A 135 4.65 17.58 15.25
N SER A 136 4.50 18.75 14.64
CA SER A 136 4.10 18.86 13.23
C SER A 136 5.34 18.95 12.35
N PHE A 137 5.52 18.00 11.45
CA PHE A 137 6.55 17.98 10.42
C PHE A 137 8.02 17.86 10.88
N ASN A 138 8.49 16.64 11.24
CA ASN A 138 9.94 16.42 11.33
C ASN A 138 10.33 14.92 11.40
N PRO A 139 11.65 14.58 11.31
CA PRO A 139 12.15 13.20 11.47
C PRO A 139 11.79 12.50 12.80
N GLU A 140 11.12 13.17 13.70
CA GLU A 140 10.52 12.63 14.94
C GLU A 140 9.20 11.89 14.74
N GLU A 141 8.76 11.67 13.49
CA GLU A 141 7.45 11.05 13.18
C GLU A 141 7.28 9.65 13.78
N VAL A 142 8.35 8.88 13.81
CA VAL A 142 8.35 7.54 14.43
C VAL A 142 8.19 7.63 15.95
N GLU A 143 8.80 8.61 16.56
CA GLU A 143 8.67 8.87 18.00
C GLU A 143 7.23 9.29 18.36
N ASP A 144 6.58 10.06 17.50
CA ASP A 144 5.18 10.43 17.68
C ASP A 144 4.24 9.21 17.59
N LEU A 145 4.49 8.29 16.64
CA LEU A 145 3.76 7.02 16.58
C LEU A 145 3.98 6.17 17.83
N ILE A 146 5.24 6.06 18.29
CA ILE A 146 5.59 5.32 19.50
C ILE A 146 4.86 5.89 20.71
N LYS A 147 4.86 7.21 20.87
CA LYS A 147 4.15 7.92 21.93
C LYS A 147 2.63 7.71 21.85
N LEU A 148 2.07 7.72 20.64
CA LEU A 148 0.64 7.44 20.43
C LEU A 148 0.31 6.01 20.88
N MET A 149 1.09 5.02 20.47
CA MET A 149 0.90 3.63 20.91
C MET A 149 1.06 3.47 22.42
N GLU A 150 2.02 4.15 23.04
CA GLU A 150 2.20 4.13 24.50
C GLU A 150 0.98 4.70 25.22
N THR A 151 0.41 5.79 24.71
CA THR A 151 -0.79 6.43 25.27
C THR A 151 -2.00 5.49 25.26
N TYR A 152 -2.12 4.67 24.23
CA TYR A 152 -3.30 3.80 24.03
C TYR A 152 -3.04 2.32 24.37
N LYS A 153 -1.87 1.92 24.88
CA LYS A 153 -1.50 0.50 25.11
C LYS A 153 -2.40 -0.27 26.06
N GLU A 154 -3.13 0.40 26.95
CA GLU A 154 -4.03 -0.22 27.92
C GLU A 154 -5.46 -0.43 27.37
N GLN A 155 -5.73 0.01 26.15
CA GLN A 155 -7.02 -0.14 25.49
C GLN A 155 -6.82 -0.69 24.06
N ARG A 156 -7.84 -1.29 23.48
CA ARG A 156 -7.77 -1.70 22.09
C ARG A 156 -7.74 -0.50 21.18
N PHE A 157 -6.79 -0.48 20.25
CA PHE A 157 -6.66 0.59 19.27
C PHE A 157 -6.59 0.05 17.84
N PHE A 158 -7.04 0.87 16.92
CA PHE A 158 -6.66 0.83 15.51
C PHE A 158 -5.87 2.10 15.23
N ILE A 159 -4.60 1.97 14.93
CA ILE A 159 -3.73 3.07 14.53
C ILE A 159 -3.37 2.88 13.06
N TRP A 160 -3.65 3.91 12.26
CA TRP A 160 -3.11 4.06 10.93
C TRP A 160 -1.91 4.99 10.97
N TYR A 161 -0.81 4.51 10.39
CA TYR A 161 0.39 5.30 10.21
C TYR A 161 0.84 5.23 8.76
N HIS A 162 1.00 6.39 8.12
CA HIS A 162 1.44 6.51 6.73
C HIS A 162 2.86 7.10 6.70
N TYR A 163 3.82 6.28 6.30
CA TYR A 163 5.24 6.64 6.25
C TYR A 163 5.56 7.31 4.91
N HIS A 164 5.90 8.60 4.92
CA HIS A 164 6.17 9.39 3.71
C HIS A 164 7.62 9.34 3.21
N GLY A 165 8.50 8.64 3.91
CA GLY A 165 9.94 8.74 3.70
C GLY A 165 10.48 8.22 2.37
N LEU A 166 9.67 7.55 1.53
CA LEU A 166 10.09 7.04 0.23
C LEU A 166 9.64 7.91 -0.95
N HIS A 167 8.74 8.84 -0.71
CA HIS A 167 8.31 9.82 -1.70
C HIS A 167 9.47 10.76 -2.11
N LEU A 168 9.47 11.27 -3.34
CA LEU A 168 10.35 12.37 -3.73
C LEU A 168 10.24 13.55 -2.74
N PRO A 169 11.33 14.22 -2.38
CA PRO A 169 12.70 14.10 -2.91
C PRO A 169 13.47 12.94 -2.31
N TYR A 170 14.34 12.28 -3.11
CA TYR A 170 15.19 11.22 -2.58
C TYR A 170 16.45 11.83 -1.97
N ASN A 171 16.37 12.09 -0.68
CA ASN A 171 17.46 12.72 0.09
C ASN A 171 17.55 12.08 1.49
N PRO A 172 17.86 10.78 1.57
CA PRO A 172 18.05 10.14 2.87
C PRO A 172 19.20 10.79 3.65
N PRO A 173 19.11 10.86 4.98
CA PRO A 173 20.20 11.41 5.81
C PRO A 173 21.42 10.47 5.83
N GLU A 174 22.56 10.96 6.30
CA GLU A 174 23.69 10.09 6.62
C GLU A 174 23.31 9.08 7.73
N PRO A 175 23.72 7.80 7.64
CA PRO A 175 24.62 7.19 6.62
C PRO A 175 23.89 6.64 5.38
N TYR A 176 22.57 6.72 5.32
CA TYR A 176 21.74 6.08 4.29
C TYR A 176 21.98 6.65 2.89
N ASP A 177 22.36 7.93 2.78
CA ASP A 177 22.65 8.61 1.52
C ASP A 177 23.81 7.98 0.73
N LYS A 178 24.71 7.26 1.42
CA LYS A 178 25.90 6.64 0.83
C LYS A 178 25.91 5.11 0.91
N LEU A 179 24.98 4.53 1.65
CA LEU A 179 25.02 3.11 2.03
C LEU A 179 25.06 2.16 0.81
N PHE A 180 24.31 2.48 -0.24
CA PHE A 180 24.21 1.66 -1.45
C PHE A 180 24.94 2.25 -2.66
N MET A 181 25.65 3.37 -2.46
CA MET A 181 26.48 3.95 -3.52
C MET A 181 27.63 3.02 -3.86
N LYS A 182 27.84 2.72 -5.13
CA LYS A 182 29.05 2.04 -5.57
C LYS A 182 30.24 2.96 -5.31
N VAL A 183 31.26 2.46 -4.61
CA VAL A 183 32.53 3.15 -4.47
C VAL A 183 33.15 3.24 -5.87
N ILE A 184 33.01 4.39 -6.51
CA ILE A 184 33.74 4.68 -7.75
C ILE A 184 35.17 4.97 -7.30
N SER A 185 36.10 4.11 -7.68
CA SER A 185 37.49 4.11 -7.24
C SER A 185 38.33 5.35 -7.67
N THR A 186 37.73 6.34 -8.31
CA THR A 186 38.40 7.52 -8.85
C THR A 186 37.56 8.78 -8.64
N GLY A 187 37.56 9.33 -7.42
CA GLY A 187 37.08 10.69 -7.19
C GLY A 187 35.69 10.83 -6.62
N THR A 188 35.37 12.03 -6.16
CA THR A 188 34.04 12.47 -5.73
C THR A 188 33.01 12.25 -6.86
N VAL A 189 31.93 11.56 -6.56
CA VAL A 189 30.75 11.47 -7.46
C VAL A 189 30.25 12.91 -7.64
N THR A 190 30.54 13.51 -8.80
CA THR A 190 29.95 14.81 -9.13
C THR A 190 28.49 14.61 -9.41
N GLU A 191 27.61 15.02 -8.49
CA GLU A 191 26.18 14.95 -8.67
C GLU A 191 25.77 15.76 -9.91
N SER A 192 25.06 15.13 -10.84
CA SER A 192 24.51 15.83 -11.99
C SER A 192 23.43 16.84 -11.56
N PRO A 193 23.12 17.87 -12.34
CA PRO A 193 21.98 18.75 -12.05
C PRO A 193 20.67 17.98 -11.84
N ALA A 194 20.50 16.87 -12.53
CA ALA A 194 19.34 16.00 -12.39
C ALA A 194 19.30 15.36 -10.98
N ILE A 195 20.41 14.84 -10.48
CA ILE A 195 20.49 14.27 -9.12
C ILE A 195 20.21 15.34 -8.08
N LEU A 196 20.74 16.55 -8.24
CA LEU A 196 20.48 17.67 -7.32
C LEU A 196 18.99 18.04 -7.29
N ASP A 197 18.31 17.96 -8.44
CA ASP A 197 16.87 18.20 -8.52
C ASP A 197 16.06 17.08 -7.84
N ILE A 198 16.40 15.81 -8.08
CA ILE A 198 15.79 14.64 -7.42
C ILE A 198 15.94 14.70 -5.89
N LYS A 199 17.06 15.20 -5.40
CA LYS A 199 17.30 15.40 -3.95
C LYS A 199 16.55 16.58 -3.32
N LYS A 200 15.94 17.46 -4.11
CA LYS A 200 15.33 18.71 -3.62
C LYS A 200 13.86 18.89 -4.00
N LYS A 201 13.39 18.24 -5.06
CA LYS A 201 12.06 18.49 -5.62
C LYS A 201 11.12 17.33 -5.32
N SER A 202 9.97 17.64 -4.75
CA SER A 202 8.88 16.68 -4.54
C SER A 202 8.10 16.36 -5.83
N VAL A 203 8.30 17.13 -6.90
CA VAL A 203 7.64 16.95 -8.20
C VAL A 203 8.66 17.16 -9.31
N VAL A 204 8.80 16.18 -10.18
CA VAL A 204 9.65 16.24 -11.37
C VAL A 204 8.74 16.38 -12.59
N LYS A 205 8.54 17.62 -13.05
CA LYS A 205 7.74 17.86 -14.26
C LYS A 205 8.47 17.30 -15.48
N ASN A 206 7.72 16.72 -16.41
CA ASN A 206 8.24 16.22 -17.67
C ASN A 206 9.10 17.26 -18.37
N GLY A 207 10.32 16.85 -18.79
CA GLY A 207 11.27 17.71 -19.47
C GLY A 207 11.94 18.77 -18.58
N SER A 208 11.58 18.89 -17.30
CA SER A 208 12.23 19.83 -16.37
C SER A 208 13.57 19.33 -15.84
N VAL A 209 13.79 18.01 -15.90
CA VAL A 209 15.01 17.34 -15.46
C VAL A 209 15.46 16.42 -16.58
N ASN A 210 16.67 16.65 -17.08
CA ASN A 210 17.29 15.75 -18.06
C ASN A 210 18.06 14.65 -17.32
N ILE A 211 17.34 13.57 -16.95
CA ILE A 211 17.90 12.40 -16.28
C ILE A 211 18.53 11.50 -17.33
N LYS A 212 19.79 11.15 -17.13
CA LYS A 212 20.52 10.25 -18.03
C LYS A 212 20.54 8.84 -17.43
N ASP A 213 20.78 7.84 -18.28
CA ASP A 213 20.91 6.44 -17.84
C ASP A 213 22.00 6.24 -16.77
N GLU A 214 23.07 7.03 -16.82
CA GLU A 214 24.13 7.02 -15.82
C GLU A 214 23.67 7.47 -14.42
N ASP A 215 22.63 8.33 -14.34
CA ASP A 215 22.05 8.80 -13.08
C ASP A 215 21.20 7.71 -12.41
N LYS A 216 20.72 6.71 -13.15
CA LYS A 216 19.81 5.66 -12.65
C LYS A 216 20.38 4.94 -11.42
N SER A 217 21.65 4.56 -11.47
CA SER A 217 22.28 3.85 -10.35
C SER A 217 22.36 4.67 -9.06
N ILE A 218 22.50 5.99 -9.20
CA ILE A 218 22.52 6.93 -8.07
C ILE A 218 21.12 7.10 -7.52
N ILE A 219 20.12 7.32 -8.38
CA ILE A 219 18.70 7.46 -8.00
C ILE A 219 18.23 6.22 -7.23
N VAL A 220 18.48 5.02 -7.77
CA VAL A 220 18.17 3.75 -7.12
C VAL A 220 18.88 3.61 -5.78
N SER A 221 20.13 4.05 -5.68
CA SER A 221 20.87 3.97 -4.41
C SER A 221 20.33 4.93 -3.34
N LEU A 222 19.87 6.12 -3.73
CA LEU A 222 19.22 7.07 -2.82
C LEU A 222 17.86 6.53 -2.36
N TYR A 223 17.06 5.97 -3.29
CA TYR A 223 15.78 5.33 -2.96
C TYR A 223 15.99 4.15 -1.99
N ASP A 224 16.96 3.26 -2.26
CA ASP A 224 17.31 2.16 -1.36
C ASP A 224 17.79 2.64 0.02
N GLY A 225 18.47 3.78 0.06
CA GLY A 225 18.83 4.45 1.32
C GLY A 225 17.59 4.83 2.14
N GLN A 226 16.55 5.39 1.49
CA GLN A 226 15.28 5.68 2.15
C GLN A 226 14.55 4.41 2.59
N VAL A 227 14.56 3.35 1.76
CA VAL A 227 14.00 2.04 2.13
C VAL A 227 14.70 1.48 3.38
N LYS A 228 16.02 1.58 3.44
CA LYS A 228 16.79 1.12 4.63
C LYS A 228 16.50 1.94 5.87
N GLN A 229 16.38 3.26 5.74
CA GLN A 229 15.98 4.14 6.85
C GLN A 229 14.59 3.74 7.38
N MET A 230 13.63 3.55 6.49
CA MET A 230 12.27 3.10 6.83
C MET A 230 12.29 1.74 7.54
N ASP A 231 13.11 0.79 7.08
CA ASP A 231 13.27 -0.52 7.74
C ASP A 231 13.80 -0.39 9.17
N ASP A 232 14.78 0.49 9.40
CA ASP A 232 15.30 0.75 10.74
C ASP A 232 14.26 1.39 11.64
N ASP A 233 13.40 2.25 11.10
CA ASP A 233 12.28 2.84 11.81
C ASP A 233 11.20 1.79 12.16
N VAL A 234 10.89 0.86 11.25
CA VAL A 234 10.04 -0.30 11.54
C VAL A 234 10.65 -1.13 12.66
N GLY A 235 11.96 -1.37 12.64
CA GLY A 235 12.67 -2.08 13.71
C GLY A 235 12.51 -1.40 15.09
N LYS A 236 12.61 -0.07 15.16
CA LYS A 236 12.34 0.70 16.40
C LYS A 236 10.90 0.55 16.87
N ILE A 237 9.93 0.67 15.96
CA ILE A 237 8.49 0.52 16.26
C ILE A 237 8.22 -0.86 16.88
N ILE A 238 8.67 -1.93 16.23
CA ILE A 238 8.49 -3.31 16.72
C ILE A 238 9.17 -3.53 18.07
N GLY A 239 10.37 -2.97 18.25
CA GLY A 239 11.07 -3.00 19.53
C GLY A 239 10.25 -2.35 20.66
N LYS A 240 9.60 -1.23 20.40
CA LYS A 240 8.75 -0.52 21.37
C LYS A 240 7.43 -1.23 21.63
N ILE A 241 6.77 -1.76 20.61
CA ILE A 241 5.56 -2.59 20.80
C ILE A 241 5.86 -3.79 21.71
N LYS A 242 7.05 -4.41 21.55
CA LYS A 242 7.52 -5.50 22.42
C LYS A 242 7.80 -5.01 23.85
N GLU A 243 8.46 -3.87 24.01
CA GLU A 243 8.74 -3.25 25.31
C GLU A 243 7.44 -2.92 26.07
N PHE A 244 6.40 -2.47 25.35
CA PHE A 244 5.07 -2.20 25.91
C PHE A 244 4.30 -3.48 26.29
N GLY A 245 4.80 -4.66 25.93
CA GLY A 245 4.15 -5.94 26.21
C GLY A 245 2.90 -6.23 25.40
N ILE A 246 2.68 -5.53 24.30
CA ILE A 246 1.48 -5.67 23.45
C ILE A 246 1.75 -6.37 22.11
N LEU A 247 3.00 -6.78 21.84
CA LEU A 247 3.40 -7.34 20.56
C LEU A 247 2.54 -8.57 20.17
N ASP A 248 2.40 -9.54 21.07
CA ASP A 248 1.64 -10.78 20.80
C ASP A 248 0.15 -10.53 20.58
N ASN A 249 -0.36 -9.37 21.01
CA ASN A 249 -1.75 -8.98 20.84
C ASN A 249 -1.93 -7.80 19.87
N THR A 250 -1.04 -7.67 18.90
CA THR A 250 -1.12 -6.63 17.86
C THR A 250 -1.08 -7.28 16.48
N LEU A 251 -2.12 -7.06 15.69
CA LEU A 251 -2.15 -7.33 14.26
C LEU A 251 -1.43 -6.19 13.53
N ILE A 252 -0.36 -6.51 12.82
CA ILE A 252 0.39 -5.55 12.00
C ILE A 252 0.14 -5.87 10.53
N ILE A 253 -0.31 -4.87 9.79
CA ILE A 253 -0.45 -4.93 8.34
C ILE A 253 0.50 -3.89 7.76
N LEU A 254 1.54 -4.35 7.06
CA LEU A 254 2.50 -3.52 6.35
C LEU A 254 2.22 -3.61 4.87
N THR A 255 1.98 -2.48 4.23
CA THR A 255 1.71 -2.37 2.80
C THR A 255 2.15 -1.00 2.26
N SER A 256 1.98 -0.78 0.96
CA SER A 256 2.13 0.55 0.35
C SER A 256 0.80 1.04 -0.21
N ASP A 257 0.67 2.33 -0.40
CA ASP A 257 -0.43 2.93 -1.15
C ASP A 257 -0.26 2.74 -2.66
N HIS A 258 0.96 2.91 -3.18
CA HIS A 258 1.40 2.64 -4.55
C HIS A 258 2.92 2.48 -4.58
N GLY A 259 3.47 2.15 -5.73
CA GLY A 259 4.91 2.10 -5.99
C GLY A 259 5.44 3.39 -6.65
N GLU A 260 6.58 3.26 -7.30
CA GLU A 260 7.37 4.38 -7.83
C GLU A 260 8.15 3.95 -9.08
N GLU A 261 8.22 4.79 -10.09
CA GLU A 261 9.10 4.62 -11.24
C GLU A 261 10.51 5.14 -10.94
N LEU A 262 11.50 4.35 -11.27
CA LEU A 262 12.91 4.67 -11.09
C LEU A 262 13.67 4.53 -12.42
N LEU A 263 13.14 5.17 -13.49
CA LEU A 263 13.66 5.18 -14.87
C LEU A 263 13.42 3.89 -15.68
N GLU A 264 12.54 2.99 -15.27
CA GLU A 264 12.19 1.83 -16.08
C GLU A 264 11.55 2.25 -17.40
N HIS A 265 10.69 3.27 -17.38
CA HIS A 265 10.00 3.83 -18.55
C HIS A 265 10.47 5.27 -18.86
N GLY A 266 11.69 5.63 -18.44
CA GLY A 266 12.35 6.90 -18.78
C GLY A 266 11.90 8.10 -17.94
N PHE A 267 11.25 7.89 -16.80
CA PHE A 267 10.89 8.94 -15.84
C PHE A 267 11.08 8.46 -14.39
N VAL A 268 11.01 9.40 -13.45
CA VAL A 268 11.02 9.12 -12.00
C VAL A 268 9.72 9.64 -11.43
N GLY A 269 9.11 8.87 -10.53
CA GLY A 269 7.91 9.30 -9.83
C GLY A 269 6.67 8.45 -10.12
N HIS A 270 5.52 8.94 -9.69
CA HIS A 270 4.19 8.34 -9.84
C HIS A 270 3.18 9.39 -10.33
N ALA A 271 1.88 9.07 -10.37
CA ALA A 271 0.88 9.94 -11.00
C ALA A 271 0.87 11.38 -10.47
N SER A 272 1.14 11.60 -9.18
CA SER A 272 1.19 12.95 -8.58
C SER A 272 2.50 13.70 -8.80
N THR A 273 3.56 13.02 -9.21
CA THR A 273 4.90 13.59 -9.34
C THR A 273 5.40 13.63 -10.78
N SER A 274 4.80 12.84 -11.67
CA SER A 274 5.15 12.77 -13.08
C SER A 274 3.92 12.62 -13.97
N LEU A 275 3.84 13.40 -15.06
CA LEU A 275 2.78 13.28 -16.07
C LEU A 275 2.95 12.07 -17.00
N ASN A 276 4.10 11.39 -16.95
CA ASN A 276 4.33 10.16 -17.72
C ASN A 276 3.90 8.90 -16.97
N ALA A 277 3.60 9.03 -15.67
CA ALA A 277 3.23 7.88 -14.86
C ALA A 277 1.95 7.22 -15.40
N LYS A 278 2.04 5.90 -15.59
CA LYS A 278 0.95 5.03 -15.99
C LYS A 278 0.72 3.98 -14.92
N LEU A 279 -0.06 2.95 -15.22
CA LEU A 279 -0.37 1.86 -14.31
C LEU A 279 0.57 0.65 -14.53
N TYR A 280 1.89 0.91 -14.65
CA TYR A 280 2.91 -0.15 -14.72
C TYR A 280 3.06 -0.88 -13.38
N ASP A 281 3.60 -2.11 -13.40
CA ASP A 281 3.76 -2.90 -12.17
C ASP A 281 4.71 -2.21 -11.17
N GLU A 282 5.67 -1.41 -11.60
CA GLU A 282 6.50 -0.57 -10.73
C GLU A 282 5.68 0.39 -9.85
N ILE A 283 4.48 0.78 -10.31
CA ILE A 283 3.60 1.69 -9.59
C ILE A 283 2.47 0.97 -8.86
N ILE A 284 1.94 -0.14 -9.40
CA ILE A 284 0.77 -0.79 -8.80
C ILE A 284 1.09 -2.08 -8.04
N HIS A 285 2.24 -2.70 -8.23
CA HIS A 285 2.64 -3.89 -7.50
C HIS A 285 3.37 -3.48 -6.20
N ILE A 286 2.74 -3.77 -5.07
CA ILE A 286 3.11 -3.25 -3.75
C ILE A 286 3.46 -4.39 -2.78
N PRO A 287 4.23 -4.13 -1.71
CA PRO A 287 4.41 -5.09 -0.63
C PRO A 287 3.10 -5.27 0.15
N LEU A 288 2.83 -6.50 0.61
CA LEU A 288 1.79 -6.79 1.59
C LEU A 288 2.26 -7.89 2.53
N ILE A 289 2.43 -7.52 3.79
CA ILE A 289 2.82 -8.41 4.88
C ILE A 289 1.79 -8.30 5.99
N ILE A 290 1.24 -9.43 6.45
CA ILE A 290 0.31 -9.49 7.57
C ILE A 290 0.97 -10.31 8.67
N TRP A 291 1.19 -9.69 9.82
CA TRP A 291 1.83 -10.32 10.95
C TRP A 291 0.94 -10.28 12.19
N TYR A 292 0.62 -11.43 12.73
CA TYR A 292 -0.11 -11.61 14.00
C TYR A 292 0.29 -12.95 14.61
N PRO A 293 1.37 -12.99 15.40
CA PRO A 293 2.05 -14.24 15.80
C PRO A 293 1.17 -15.16 16.64
N LYS A 294 0.17 -14.62 17.33
CA LYS A 294 -0.75 -15.40 18.16
C LYS A 294 -1.59 -16.37 17.32
N ILE A 295 -1.95 -15.99 16.10
CA ILE A 295 -2.87 -16.77 15.25
C ILE A 295 -2.22 -17.19 13.93
N LEU A 296 -1.47 -16.29 13.29
CA LEU A 296 -0.91 -16.51 11.97
C LEU A 296 0.45 -17.18 12.07
N LYS A 297 0.71 -18.11 11.18
CA LYS A 297 2.01 -18.76 11.00
C LYS A 297 2.61 -18.33 9.68
N HIS A 298 3.93 -18.36 9.59
CA HIS A 298 4.62 -18.01 8.36
C HIS A 298 4.04 -18.72 7.14
N LYS A 299 3.72 -17.93 6.12
CA LYS A 299 3.27 -18.43 4.82
C LYS A 299 3.57 -17.42 3.72
N LYS A 300 4.12 -17.93 2.62
CA LYS A 300 4.26 -17.19 1.37
C LYS A 300 3.09 -17.52 0.46
N ILE A 301 2.34 -16.54 0.01
CA ILE A 301 1.14 -16.67 -0.82
C ILE A 301 1.42 -15.99 -2.17
N GLU A 302 1.24 -16.77 -3.26
CA GLU A 302 1.45 -16.32 -4.64
C GLU A 302 0.14 -16.01 -5.36
N ASP A 303 -1.00 -16.23 -4.69
CA ASP A 303 -2.30 -15.79 -5.20
C ASP A 303 -2.38 -14.27 -5.19
N ILE A 304 -3.16 -13.70 -6.11
CA ILE A 304 -3.36 -12.25 -6.21
C ILE A 304 -4.07 -11.75 -4.95
N ALA A 305 -3.51 -10.70 -4.36
CA ALA A 305 -4.11 -9.90 -3.31
C ALA A 305 -4.18 -8.44 -3.75
N GLN A 306 -5.10 -7.67 -3.20
CA GLN A 306 -5.33 -6.29 -3.58
C GLN A 306 -5.54 -5.41 -2.34
N GLN A 307 -5.24 -4.12 -2.41
CA GLN A 307 -5.51 -3.20 -1.29
C GLN A 307 -6.97 -3.19 -0.87
N ILE A 308 -7.86 -3.32 -1.83
CA ILE A 308 -9.31 -3.37 -1.62
C ILE A 308 -9.73 -4.54 -0.72
N ASP A 309 -8.87 -5.56 -0.57
CA ASP A 309 -9.09 -6.75 0.25
C ASP A 309 -8.72 -6.54 1.72
N ILE A 310 -8.05 -5.44 2.07
CA ILE A 310 -7.53 -5.21 3.43
C ILE A 310 -8.67 -5.06 4.43
N MET A 311 -9.66 -4.20 4.15
CA MET A 311 -10.80 -4.01 5.06
C MET A 311 -11.58 -5.30 5.33
N PRO A 312 -12.07 -6.07 4.33
CA PRO A 312 -12.76 -7.32 4.59
C PRO A 312 -11.87 -8.36 5.28
N THR A 313 -10.56 -8.39 5.02
CA THR A 313 -9.62 -9.29 5.71
C THR A 313 -9.46 -8.94 7.20
N VAL A 314 -9.35 -7.66 7.54
CA VAL A 314 -9.29 -7.21 8.94
C VAL A 314 -10.58 -7.59 9.67
N LEU A 315 -11.73 -7.32 9.07
CA LEU A 315 -13.02 -7.63 9.70
C LEU A 315 -13.20 -9.13 9.91
N ASP A 316 -12.80 -9.95 8.96
CA ASP A 316 -12.89 -11.40 9.01
C ASP A 316 -11.91 -11.99 10.07
N LEU A 317 -10.67 -11.50 10.12
CA LEU A 317 -9.69 -11.87 11.17
C LEU A 317 -10.20 -11.53 12.59
N LEU A 318 -11.03 -10.52 12.70
CA LEU A 318 -11.66 -10.10 13.97
C LEU A 318 -13.02 -10.74 14.23
N GLU A 319 -13.49 -11.62 13.34
CA GLU A 319 -14.83 -12.21 13.42
C GLU A 319 -15.93 -11.13 13.54
N LEU A 320 -15.80 -10.06 12.75
CA LEU A 320 -16.75 -8.95 12.67
C LEU A 320 -17.60 -9.05 11.41
N SER A 321 -18.84 -8.57 11.48
CA SER A 321 -19.70 -8.48 10.31
C SER A 321 -19.09 -7.54 9.27
N VAL A 322 -19.04 -7.99 8.05
CA VAL A 322 -18.61 -7.20 6.89
C VAL A 322 -19.80 -6.35 6.41
N PRO A 323 -19.65 -5.03 6.24
CA PRO A 323 -20.69 -4.19 5.65
C PRO A 323 -21.08 -4.66 4.24
N ASP A 324 -22.34 -4.46 3.88
CA ASP A 324 -22.83 -4.79 2.53
C ASP A 324 -22.15 -3.89 1.48
N GLY A 325 -21.95 -4.47 0.30
CA GLY A 325 -21.50 -3.73 -0.89
C GLY A 325 -20.02 -3.41 -0.94
N LEU A 326 -19.18 -4.03 -0.12
CA LEU A 326 -17.74 -4.04 -0.34
C LEU A 326 -17.42 -4.74 -1.66
N GLN A 327 -16.34 -4.33 -2.33
CA GLN A 327 -15.92 -4.90 -3.61
C GLN A 327 -14.67 -5.77 -3.49
N GLY A 328 -13.94 -5.64 -2.38
CA GLY A 328 -12.84 -6.53 -2.01
C GLY A 328 -13.34 -7.82 -1.35
N HIS A 329 -12.43 -8.77 -1.20
CA HIS A 329 -12.68 -10.08 -0.60
C HIS A 329 -11.69 -10.34 0.52
N SER A 330 -12.13 -11.08 1.55
CA SER A 330 -11.21 -11.48 2.62
C SER A 330 -10.10 -12.38 2.07
N LEU A 331 -8.86 -12.08 2.46
CA LEU A 331 -7.69 -12.91 2.18
C LEU A 331 -7.55 -14.07 3.18
N LEU A 332 -8.39 -14.13 4.24
CA LEU A 332 -8.32 -15.16 5.28
C LEU A 332 -8.43 -16.58 4.72
N PRO A 333 -9.29 -16.89 3.74
CA PRO A 333 -9.32 -18.21 3.12
C PRO A 333 -7.99 -18.62 2.45
N LEU A 334 -7.26 -17.67 1.82
CA LEU A 334 -5.93 -17.94 1.25
C LEU A 334 -4.88 -18.18 2.34
N ILE A 335 -5.00 -17.43 3.45
CA ILE A 335 -4.13 -17.56 4.62
C ILE A 335 -4.32 -18.94 5.27
N GLN A 336 -5.56 -19.37 5.45
CA GLN A 336 -5.93 -20.62 6.13
C GLN A 336 -5.76 -21.88 5.27
N LYS A 337 -5.74 -21.75 3.94
CA LYS A 337 -5.56 -22.88 3.02
C LYS A 337 -4.29 -23.64 3.36
N GLN A 338 -4.44 -24.86 3.87
CA GLN A 338 -3.30 -25.76 4.10
C GLN A 338 -2.71 -26.20 2.76
N HIS A 339 -1.41 -26.50 2.73
CA HIS A 339 -0.73 -27.16 1.61
C HIS A 339 -1.20 -28.62 1.52
N SER A 340 -2.48 -28.86 1.27
CA SER A 340 -2.97 -30.20 0.98
C SER A 340 -2.85 -30.41 -0.53
N GLY A 341 -2.15 -31.45 -0.94
CA GLY A 341 -2.07 -31.90 -2.33
C GLY A 341 -3.40 -32.46 -2.86
N ASP A 342 -4.51 -32.12 -2.24
CA ASP A 342 -5.87 -32.52 -2.65
C ASP A 342 -6.46 -31.50 -3.63
N SER A 343 -6.28 -31.82 -4.91
CA SER A 343 -6.92 -31.14 -6.05
C SER A 343 -8.46 -31.29 -6.10
N ASN A 344 -9.09 -31.84 -5.06
CA ASN A 344 -10.53 -32.16 -5.04
C ASN A 344 -11.35 -31.42 -3.99
N SER A 345 -10.88 -30.32 -3.40
CA SER A 345 -11.78 -29.48 -2.62
C SER A 345 -12.65 -28.65 -3.57
N SER A 346 -13.94 -28.93 -3.60
CA SER A 346 -15.01 -28.18 -4.30
C SER A 346 -15.24 -26.76 -3.73
N ALA A 347 -14.26 -26.14 -3.10
CA ALA A 347 -14.21 -24.70 -2.87
C ALA A 347 -13.90 -24.05 -4.20
N GLY A 348 -14.91 -23.51 -4.87
CA GLY A 348 -14.77 -22.71 -6.07
C GLY A 348 -13.62 -21.72 -5.91
N SER A 349 -12.88 -21.48 -6.98
CA SER A 349 -11.66 -20.66 -7.03
C SER A 349 -11.76 -19.42 -6.13
N LEU A 350 -11.16 -19.48 -4.94
CA LEU A 350 -11.10 -18.36 -3.97
C LEU A 350 -10.04 -17.33 -4.43
N ALA A 351 -9.21 -17.70 -5.40
CA ALA A 351 -8.17 -16.83 -5.93
C ALA A 351 -8.77 -15.84 -6.94
N GLN A 352 -8.53 -14.57 -6.70
CA GLN A 352 -8.81 -13.54 -7.69
C GLN A 352 -7.85 -13.73 -8.88
N GLU A 353 -8.38 -13.72 -10.08
CA GLU A 353 -7.57 -13.88 -11.30
C GLU A 353 -7.22 -12.54 -11.95
N THR A 354 -7.83 -11.46 -11.49
CA THR A 354 -7.79 -10.16 -12.17
C THR A 354 -7.70 -9.00 -11.19
N VAL A 355 -6.81 -8.07 -11.48
CA VAL A 355 -6.68 -6.78 -10.80
C VAL A 355 -7.22 -5.69 -11.70
N PHE A 356 -7.99 -4.77 -11.14
CA PHE A 356 -8.43 -3.55 -11.81
C PHE A 356 -7.90 -2.32 -11.07
N CYS A 357 -7.40 -1.35 -11.83
CA CYS A 357 -6.91 -0.08 -11.29
C CYS A 357 -7.44 1.09 -12.12
N GLU A 358 -7.63 2.23 -11.47
CA GLU A 358 -7.94 3.49 -12.15
C GLU A 358 -7.11 4.62 -11.55
N THR A 359 -6.63 5.52 -12.40
CA THR A 359 -6.01 6.79 -12.01
C THR A 359 -6.35 7.88 -13.01
N ILE A 360 -6.17 9.13 -12.60
CA ILE A 360 -6.25 10.30 -13.49
C ILE A 360 -4.85 10.80 -13.84
N LEU A 361 -4.73 11.50 -14.95
CA LEU A 361 -3.48 12.15 -15.31
C LEU A 361 -3.11 13.21 -14.26
N GLY A 362 -1.87 13.20 -13.80
CA GLY A 362 -1.34 14.17 -12.85
C GLY A 362 -1.75 13.98 -11.39
N GLY A 363 -2.61 13.00 -11.05
CA GLY A 363 -2.98 12.68 -9.66
C GLY A 363 -3.34 13.93 -8.84
N TYR A 364 -2.62 14.17 -7.72
CA TYR A 364 -2.82 15.36 -6.89
C TYR A 364 -2.51 16.70 -7.60
N GLN A 365 -1.65 16.67 -8.63
CA GLN A 365 -1.28 17.85 -9.43
C GLN A 365 -2.19 18.07 -10.64
N SER A 366 -3.27 17.30 -10.78
CA SER A 366 -4.17 17.38 -11.92
C SER A 366 -4.84 18.76 -12.03
N THR A 367 -5.02 19.22 -13.27
CA THR A 367 -5.94 20.30 -13.63
C THR A 367 -7.30 19.71 -14.04
N LYS A 368 -8.32 20.53 -14.19
CA LYS A 368 -9.64 20.07 -14.64
C LYS A 368 -9.63 19.39 -16.01
N GLU A 369 -8.74 19.79 -16.89
CA GLU A 369 -8.53 19.16 -18.19
C GLU A 369 -7.86 17.79 -18.04
N MET A 370 -6.87 17.68 -17.14
CA MET A 370 -6.18 16.42 -16.84
C MET A 370 -7.10 15.40 -16.17
N GLU A 371 -8.03 15.82 -15.33
CA GLU A 371 -9.02 14.94 -14.69
C GLU A 371 -9.92 14.20 -15.70
N GLN A 372 -10.02 14.73 -16.94
CA GLN A 372 -10.76 14.08 -18.02
C GLN A 372 -9.98 12.92 -18.65
N ILE A 373 -8.65 12.87 -18.44
CA ILE A 373 -7.80 11.79 -18.94
C ILE A 373 -7.71 10.74 -17.86
N LYS A 374 -8.44 9.65 -18.08
CA LYS A 374 -8.47 8.50 -17.17
C LYS A 374 -7.66 7.34 -17.71
N MET A 375 -6.82 6.80 -16.87
CA MET A 375 -6.08 5.57 -17.16
C MET A 375 -6.64 4.44 -16.32
N ARG A 376 -6.88 3.30 -16.95
CA ARG A 376 -7.38 2.09 -16.33
C ARG A 376 -6.54 0.91 -16.74
N CYS A 377 -6.36 -0.04 -15.88
CA CYS A 377 -5.76 -1.30 -16.29
C CYS A 377 -6.58 -2.50 -15.81
N LEU A 378 -6.43 -3.56 -16.57
CA LEU A 378 -6.77 -4.92 -16.19
C LEU A 378 -5.47 -5.73 -16.23
N ARG A 379 -5.12 -6.33 -15.09
CA ARG A 379 -3.95 -7.18 -14.95
C ARG A 379 -4.37 -8.58 -14.50
N THR A 380 -3.92 -9.59 -15.23
CA THR A 380 -3.99 -11.01 -14.88
C THR A 380 -2.59 -11.52 -14.53
N LYS A 381 -2.43 -12.78 -14.17
CA LYS A 381 -1.11 -13.36 -13.91
C LYS A 381 -0.16 -13.26 -15.13
N GLU A 382 -0.70 -13.31 -16.35
CA GLU A 382 0.10 -13.40 -17.59
C GLU A 382 0.04 -12.14 -18.45
N TRP A 383 -1.02 -11.35 -18.33
CA TRP A 383 -1.28 -10.23 -19.23
C TRP A 383 -1.67 -8.97 -18.49
N LYS A 384 -1.30 -7.83 -19.07
CA LYS A 384 -1.77 -6.52 -18.63
C LYS A 384 -2.25 -5.69 -19.80
N LEU A 385 -3.48 -5.19 -19.71
CA LEU A 385 -4.06 -4.24 -20.63
C LEU A 385 -4.18 -2.89 -19.93
N ILE A 386 -3.55 -1.84 -20.48
CA ILE A 386 -3.72 -0.45 -20.04
C ILE A 386 -4.60 0.25 -21.06
N TYR A 387 -5.63 0.92 -20.59
CA TYR A 387 -6.54 1.77 -21.35
C TYR A 387 -6.40 3.21 -20.90
N ILE A 388 -6.15 4.12 -21.85
CA ILE A 388 -6.04 5.55 -21.61
C ILE A 388 -7.18 6.23 -22.36
N LYS A 389 -8.14 6.75 -21.59
CA LYS A 389 -9.26 7.53 -22.09
C LYS A 389 -8.83 8.99 -22.18
N GLU A 390 -8.71 9.50 -23.39
CA GLU A 390 -8.52 10.93 -23.69
C GLU A 390 -9.83 11.54 -24.23
N PRO A 391 -10.01 12.89 -24.24
CA PRO A 391 -11.23 13.49 -24.72
C PRO A 391 -11.61 13.09 -26.17
N ASP A 392 -10.63 12.99 -27.05
CA ASP A 392 -10.82 12.77 -28.49
C ASP A 392 -10.31 11.40 -28.97
N SER A 393 -9.72 10.59 -28.11
CA SER A 393 -9.12 9.30 -28.49
C SER A 393 -9.08 8.29 -27.37
N ASP A 394 -9.09 7.03 -27.76
CA ASP A 394 -8.87 5.89 -26.88
C ASP A 394 -7.55 5.21 -27.25
N LYS A 395 -6.66 5.05 -26.27
CA LYS A 395 -5.39 4.35 -26.47
C LYS A 395 -5.36 3.08 -25.63
N TYR A 396 -4.73 2.06 -26.17
CA TYR A 396 -4.56 0.79 -25.47
C TYR A 396 -3.12 0.31 -25.60
N GLU A 397 -2.61 -0.28 -24.51
CA GLU A 397 -1.32 -0.96 -24.48
C GLU A 397 -1.54 -2.36 -23.90
N LEU A 398 -0.86 -3.37 -24.47
CA LEU A 398 -0.93 -4.77 -24.02
C LEU A 398 0.47 -5.29 -23.74
N TYR A 399 0.67 -5.91 -22.60
CA TYR A 399 1.93 -6.47 -22.15
C TYR A 399 1.79 -7.96 -21.80
N ASP A 400 2.74 -8.78 -22.29
CA ASP A 400 2.90 -10.18 -21.93
C ASP A 400 3.85 -10.26 -20.71
N LEU A 401 3.29 -10.30 -19.52
CA LEU A 401 4.05 -10.27 -18.26
C LEU A 401 4.93 -11.51 -18.03
N LYS A 402 4.63 -12.61 -18.74
CA LYS A 402 5.43 -13.83 -18.66
C LYS A 402 6.79 -13.68 -19.37
N THR A 403 6.82 -12.97 -20.48
CA THR A 403 8.02 -12.77 -21.30
C THR A 403 8.60 -11.37 -21.20
N ASP A 404 7.84 -10.43 -20.66
CA ASP A 404 8.19 -9.02 -20.49
C ASP A 404 7.60 -8.48 -19.16
N PRO A 405 8.08 -8.97 -18.01
CA PRO A 405 7.56 -8.56 -16.69
C PRO A 405 7.84 -7.09 -16.35
N LYS A 406 8.64 -6.39 -17.17
CA LYS A 406 8.93 -4.95 -17.03
C LYS A 406 8.16 -4.08 -18.02
N GLU A 407 7.21 -4.64 -18.74
CA GLU A 407 6.28 -3.90 -19.61
C GLU A 407 6.97 -2.96 -20.62
N GLN A 408 8.10 -3.42 -21.19
CA GLN A 408 8.91 -2.62 -22.12
C GLN A 408 8.42 -2.70 -23.57
N ARG A 409 7.59 -3.70 -23.90
CA ARG A 409 7.16 -3.98 -25.28
C ARG A 409 5.65 -4.06 -25.39
N ASN A 410 5.03 -3.02 -25.92
CA ASN A 410 3.61 -3.08 -26.24
C ASN A 410 3.36 -4.07 -27.40
N VAL A 411 2.64 -5.15 -27.11
CA VAL A 411 2.36 -6.25 -28.05
C VAL A 411 0.91 -6.26 -28.54
N ILE A 412 0.19 -5.16 -28.43
CA ILE A 412 -1.26 -5.06 -28.68
C ILE A 412 -1.65 -5.50 -30.11
N GLU A 413 -0.82 -5.21 -31.10
CA GLU A 413 -1.08 -5.61 -32.49
C GLU A 413 -0.75 -7.10 -32.74
N LYS A 414 0.12 -7.69 -31.92
CA LYS A 414 0.56 -9.07 -32.05
C LYS A 414 -0.47 -10.08 -31.53
N TYR A 415 -1.27 -9.70 -30.53
CA TYR A 415 -2.20 -10.59 -29.84
C TYR A 415 -3.65 -10.04 -29.85
N PRO A 416 -4.31 -9.95 -31.04
CA PRO A 416 -5.63 -9.34 -31.15
C PRO A 416 -6.73 -10.08 -30.37
N ASP A 417 -6.65 -11.40 -30.25
CA ASP A 417 -7.66 -12.17 -29.50
C ASP A 417 -7.57 -11.89 -27.99
N VAL A 418 -6.36 -11.90 -27.43
CA VAL A 418 -6.13 -11.54 -26.01
C VAL A 418 -6.57 -10.10 -25.74
N ARG A 419 -6.16 -9.17 -26.61
CA ARG A 419 -6.61 -7.77 -26.54
C ARG A 419 -8.14 -7.66 -26.46
N ASN A 420 -8.84 -8.35 -27.37
CA ASN A 420 -10.30 -8.27 -27.45
C ASN A 420 -10.98 -8.88 -26.23
N GLU A 421 -10.46 -9.98 -25.69
CA GLU A 421 -10.95 -10.60 -24.46
C GLU A 421 -10.78 -9.66 -23.25
N LEU A 422 -9.57 -9.14 -23.05
CA LEU A 422 -9.27 -8.26 -21.91
C LEU A 422 -10.02 -6.94 -22.03
N ARG A 423 -10.18 -6.38 -23.23
CA ARG A 423 -11.02 -5.19 -23.44
C ARG A 423 -12.46 -5.41 -23.03
N LYS A 424 -13.06 -6.55 -23.36
CA LYS A 424 -14.44 -6.88 -22.93
C LYS A 424 -14.55 -6.94 -21.41
N LYS A 425 -13.61 -7.58 -20.74
CA LYS A 425 -13.57 -7.65 -19.27
C LYS A 425 -13.40 -6.28 -18.64
N LEU A 426 -12.49 -5.46 -19.15
CA LEU A 426 -12.25 -4.11 -18.65
C LEU A 426 -13.45 -3.21 -18.90
N GLN A 427 -14.09 -3.29 -20.06
CA GLN A 427 -15.29 -2.52 -20.38
C GLN A 427 -16.46 -2.89 -19.45
N TYR A 428 -16.67 -4.19 -19.21
CA TYR A 428 -17.67 -4.65 -18.26
C TYR A 428 -17.42 -4.10 -16.84
N TRP A 429 -16.17 -4.12 -16.38
CA TRP A 429 -15.82 -3.53 -15.09
C TRP A 429 -16.12 -2.02 -15.05
N ILE A 430 -15.77 -1.26 -16.12
CA ILE A 430 -16.06 0.18 -16.21
C ILE A 430 -17.56 0.45 -16.13
N GLU A 431 -18.39 -0.37 -16.80
CA GLU A 431 -19.86 -0.20 -16.81
C GLU A 431 -20.51 -0.56 -15.47
N THR A 432 -19.92 -1.50 -14.73
CA THR A 432 -20.47 -1.98 -13.46
C THR A 432 -19.92 -1.27 -12.22
N THR A 433 -18.83 -0.51 -12.35
CA THR A 433 -18.21 0.26 -11.26
C THR A 433 -18.49 1.75 -11.42
N GLN A 434 -19.77 2.13 -11.30
CA GLN A 434 -20.18 3.53 -11.36
C GLN A 434 -20.16 4.17 -9.96
N PRO A 435 -20.01 5.50 -9.85
CA PRO A 435 -20.03 6.20 -8.56
C PRO A 435 -21.31 5.91 -7.78
N ARG A 436 -21.16 5.62 -6.50
CA ARG A 436 -22.30 5.51 -5.56
C ARG A 436 -22.83 6.86 -5.15
#